data_180c6f9f50ca00dfd4c3aa175dded641
#
_entry.id   180c6f9f50ca00dfd4c3aa175dded641
#
_cell.length_a   1.000
_cell.length_b   1.000
_cell.length_c   1.000
_cell.angle_alpha   90.00
_cell.angle_beta   90.00
_cell.angle_gamma   90.00
#
_symmetry.space_group_name_H-M   'P 1'
#
loop_
_entity.id
_entity.type
_entity.pdbx_description
1 polymer ?
#
loop_
_entity_poly.entity_id
_entity_poly.type
_entity_poly.pdbx_seq_one_letter_code
_entity_poly.pdbx_strand_id
1 'polypeptide(L)'
;MKKIGVDGVREAEKYYDNTEGLEPNYVIGEILKLGVVPGRALELGCGAGRDTVCLIKNGWYVLAIDKEDVEERIRGMLEADECKRFRFSRQSFEDVKLEECDLVVANFSLPFCDKSRFVNLWRKVEESICCGGYFVGNFFGDRDEWAGTKWKMTFLTCEEVRRLFADEFEVVKFDEVEKDAITGMRKMKHWHVINVIARRRGA
;
A
#
# COMPACT_ATOMS: atom_id res chain seq x y z
N MET A 1 24.63 5.88 -4.58
CA MET A 1 24.05 4.54 -4.34
C MET A 1 24.63 3.98 -3.05
N LYS A 2 23.90 4.02 -1.92
CA LYS A 2 24.29 3.24 -0.73
C LYS A 2 23.81 1.81 -0.99
N LYS A 3 24.74 0.85 -1.04
CA LYS A 3 24.45 -0.59 -1.06
C LYS A 3 23.57 -0.90 0.15
N ILE A 4 22.37 -1.43 -0.08
CA ILE A 4 21.60 -2.10 0.99
C ILE A 4 22.49 -3.24 1.43
N GLY A 5 22.91 -3.20 2.71
CA GLY A 5 23.80 -4.22 3.24
C GLY A 5 23.07 -5.57 3.33
N VAL A 6 23.81 -6.66 3.37
CA VAL A 6 23.31 -8.04 3.54
C VAL A 6 22.31 -8.16 4.69
N ASP A 7 22.43 -7.32 5.73
CA ASP A 7 21.51 -7.28 6.87
C ASP A 7 20.11 -6.73 6.50
N GLY A 8 20.01 -5.75 5.62
CA GLY A 8 18.71 -5.19 5.19
C GLY A 8 17.90 -6.15 4.33
N VAL A 9 18.56 -6.96 3.48
CA VAL A 9 17.90 -8.01 2.69
C VAL A 9 17.36 -9.11 3.61
N ARG A 10 18.13 -9.54 4.60
CA ARG A 10 17.70 -10.55 5.60
C ARG A 10 16.52 -10.07 6.44
N GLU A 11 16.44 -8.78 6.76
CA GLU A 11 15.29 -8.21 7.49
C GLU A 11 14.04 -8.18 6.62
N ALA A 12 14.14 -7.84 5.34
CA ALA A 12 13.04 -7.87 4.40
C ALA A 12 12.50 -9.29 4.19
N GLU A 13 13.37 -10.27 3.95
CA GLU A 13 13.00 -11.67 3.82
C GLU A 13 12.26 -12.16 5.07
N LYS A 14 12.78 -11.90 6.27
CA LYS A 14 12.13 -12.28 7.52
C LYS A 14 10.76 -11.63 7.69
N TYR A 15 10.59 -10.38 7.26
CA TYR A 15 9.30 -9.70 7.26
C TYR A 15 8.31 -10.43 6.33
N TYR A 16 8.73 -10.76 5.12
CA TYR A 16 7.89 -11.46 4.15
C TYR A 16 7.50 -12.87 4.64
N ASP A 17 8.45 -13.63 5.20
CA ASP A 17 8.18 -14.96 5.78
C ASP A 17 7.17 -14.89 6.94
N ASN A 18 7.22 -13.83 7.75
CA ASN A 18 6.28 -13.63 8.84
C ASN A 18 4.89 -13.16 8.39
N THR A 19 4.77 -12.61 7.19
CA THR A 19 3.53 -11.99 6.69
C THR A 19 2.91 -12.73 5.52
N GLU A 20 3.62 -13.69 4.93
CA GLU A 20 3.10 -14.58 3.89
C GLU A 20 1.93 -15.42 4.42
N GLY A 21 0.87 -15.54 3.63
CA GLY A 21 -0.32 -16.31 3.99
C GLY A 21 -1.19 -15.69 5.08
N LEU A 22 -0.85 -14.50 5.58
CA LEU A 22 -1.77 -13.75 6.44
C LEU A 22 -2.97 -13.25 5.63
N GLU A 23 -4.11 -13.06 6.34
CA GLU A 23 -5.28 -12.41 5.77
C GLU A 23 -4.93 -11.05 5.16
N PRO A 24 -5.59 -10.66 4.05
CA PRO A 24 -5.40 -9.35 3.46
C PRO A 24 -5.72 -8.25 4.47
N ASN A 25 -5.23 -7.05 4.22
CA ASN A 25 -5.60 -5.92 5.06
C ASN A 25 -7.12 -5.75 5.04
N TYR A 26 -7.73 -5.46 6.19
CA TYR A 26 -9.18 -5.39 6.32
C TYR A 26 -9.83 -4.37 5.35
N VAL A 27 -9.13 -3.30 4.97
CA VAL A 27 -9.63 -2.31 4.00
C VAL A 27 -9.81 -2.90 2.59
N ILE A 28 -9.10 -3.99 2.24
CA ILE A 28 -9.34 -4.75 1.01
C ILE A 28 -10.72 -5.41 1.07
N GLY A 29 -11.07 -6.03 2.19
CA GLY A 29 -12.42 -6.56 2.39
C GLY A 29 -13.50 -5.48 2.29
N GLU A 30 -13.23 -4.29 2.79
CA GLU A 30 -14.18 -3.18 2.71
C GLU A 30 -14.40 -2.69 1.28
N ILE A 31 -13.34 -2.49 0.48
CA ILE A 31 -13.50 -2.07 -0.93
C ILE A 31 -14.22 -3.14 -1.76
N LEU A 32 -13.94 -4.42 -1.51
CA LEU A 32 -14.62 -5.52 -2.21
C LEU A 32 -16.13 -5.55 -1.88
N LYS A 33 -16.53 -5.23 -0.65
CA LYS A 33 -17.94 -5.13 -0.23
C LYS A 33 -18.69 -3.99 -0.92
N LEU A 34 -18.01 -2.96 -1.41
CA LEU A 34 -18.64 -1.87 -2.18
C LEU A 34 -19.13 -2.33 -3.56
N GLY A 35 -18.80 -3.56 -3.97
CA GLY A 35 -19.22 -4.10 -5.27
C GLY A 35 -18.56 -3.40 -6.46
N VAL A 36 -17.37 -2.83 -6.27
CA VAL A 36 -16.60 -2.21 -7.35
C VAL A 36 -16.27 -3.26 -8.39
N VAL A 37 -16.58 -2.97 -9.65
CA VAL A 37 -16.28 -3.89 -10.76
C VAL A 37 -14.76 -4.04 -10.89
N PRO A 38 -14.22 -5.27 -10.87
CA PRO A 38 -12.79 -5.49 -11.02
C PRO A 38 -12.27 -4.95 -12.35
N GLY A 39 -11.21 -4.18 -12.29
CA GLY A 39 -10.49 -3.60 -13.40
C GLY A 39 -8.98 -3.73 -13.17
N ARG A 40 -8.23 -2.66 -13.44
CA ARG A 40 -6.79 -2.57 -13.21
C ARG A 40 -6.52 -2.03 -11.80
N ALA A 41 -5.80 -2.80 -11.01
CA ALA A 41 -5.32 -2.36 -9.70
C ALA A 41 -3.80 -2.19 -9.73
N LEU A 42 -3.34 -1.20 -8.98
CA LEU A 42 -1.93 -0.92 -8.75
C LEU A 42 -1.68 -1.00 -7.26
N GLU A 43 -0.78 -1.87 -6.83
CA GLU A 43 -0.43 -2.02 -5.42
C GLU A 43 0.99 -1.52 -5.17
N LEU A 44 1.11 -0.50 -4.32
CA LEU A 44 2.38 0.11 -3.91
C LEU A 44 2.89 -0.55 -2.63
N GLY A 45 4.09 -1.16 -2.69
CA GLY A 45 4.69 -1.86 -1.57
C GLY A 45 3.94 -3.15 -1.26
N CYS A 46 3.82 -4.04 -2.26
CA CYS A 46 3.02 -5.26 -2.16
C CYS A 46 3.54 -6.29 -1.13
N GLY A 47 4.81 -6.18 -0.72
CA GLY A 47 5.41 -7.06 0.28
C GLY A 47 5.27 -8.53 -0.07
N ALA A 48 4.79 -9.36 0.87
CA ALA A 48 4.56 -10.79 0.66
C ALA A 48 3.34 -11.09 -0.25
N GLY A 49 2.63 -10.09 -0.77
CA GLY A 49 1.58 -10.26 -1.78
C GLY A 49 0.19 -10.63 -1.25
N ARG A 50 -0.08 -10.53 0.04
CA ARG A 50 -1.37 -10.93 0.62
C ARG A 50 -2.57 -10.16 0.03
N ASP A 51 -2.42 -8.84 -0.18
CA ASP A 51 -3.45 -7.99 -0.76
C ASP A 51 -3.52 -8.22 -2.28
N THR A 52 -2.36 -8.33 -2.96
CA THR A 52 -2.24 -8.72 -4.38
C THR A 52 -3.02 -10.00 -4.69
N VAL A 53 -2.75 -11.08 -3.94
CA VAL A 53 -3.39 -12.39 -4.16
C VAL A 53 -4.90 -12.29 -3.94
N CYS A 54 -5.33 -11.58 -2.90
CA CYS A 54 -6.75 -11.37 -2.63
C CYS A 54 -7.44 -10.65 -3.80
N LEU A 55 -6.85 -9.56 -4.30
CA LEU A 55 -7.40 -8.81 -5.43
C LEU A 55 -7.49 -9.67 -6.69
N ILE A 56 -6.43 -10.41 -7.03
CA ILE A 56 -6.40 -11.29 -8.21
C ILE A 56 -7.49 -12.36 -8.13
N LYS A 57 -7.67 -13.00 -6.97
CA LYS A 57 -8.74 -13.99 -6.72
C LYS A 57 -10.14 -13.39 -6.83
N ASN A 58 -10.28 -12.09 -6.62
CA ASN A 58 -11.52 -11.34 -6.85
C ASN A 58 -11.61 -10.69 -8.25
N GLY A 59 -10.79 -11.12 -9.21
CA GLY A 59 -10.92 -10.78 -10.62
C GLY A 59 -10.13 -9.55 -11.08
N TRP A 60 -9.37 -8.89 -10.21
CA TRP A 60 -8.56 -7.72 -10.56
C TRP A 60 -7.32 -8.10 -11.38
N TYR A 61 -6.94 -7.23 -12.32
CA TYR A 61 -5.63 -7.24 -12.97
C TYR A 61 -4.68 -6.38 -12.13
N VAL A 62 -3.69 -7.00 -11.48
CA VAL A 62 -2.85 -6.31 -10.51
C VAL A 62 -1.44 -6.08 -11.04
N LEU A 63 -1.00 -4.82 -11.06
CA LEU A 63 0.41 -4.45 -11.11
C LEU A 63 0.91 -4.24 -9.69
N ALA A 64 1.63 -5.22 -9.17
CA ALA A 64 2.25 -5.15 -7.85
C ALA A 64 3.65 -4.51 -7.94
N ILE A 65 3.94 -3.56 -7.07
CA ILE A 65 5.20 -2.82 -7.05
C ILE A 65 5.85 -2.97 -5.68
N ASP A 66 7.11 -3.36 -5.66
CA ASP A 66 7.95 -3.36 -4.46
C ASP A 66 9.40 -3.03 -4.83
N LYS A 67 10.18 -2.56 -3.86
CA LYS A 67 11.61 -2.33 -4.02
C LYS A 67 12.44 -3.62 -3.99
N GLU A 68 11.92 -4.64 -3.32
CA GLU A 68 12.51 -5.97 -3.25
C GLU A 68 11.89 -6.86 -4.33
N ASP A 69 12.63 -7.89 -4.75
CA ASP A 69 12.13 -8.86 -5.72
C ASP A 69 11.30 -9.94 -5.01
N VAL A 70 10.00 -9.84 -5.13
CA VAL A 70 9.02 -10.75 -4.53
C VAL A 70 8.14 -11.45 -5.56
N GLU A 71 8.49 -11.33 -6.85
CA GLU A 71 7.67 -11.82 -7.96
C GLU A 71 7.39 -13.32 -7.86
N GLU A 72 8.43 -14.13 -7.71
CA GLU A 72 8.30 -15.58 -7.64
C GLU A 72 7.53 -16.04 -6.39
N ARG A 73 7.69 -15.34 -5.27
CA ARG A 73 6.93 -15.58 -4.05
C ARG A 73 5.43 -15.42 -4.29
N ILE A 74 5.02 -14.34 -4.94
CA ILE A 74 3.61 -14.06 -5.24
C ILE A 74 3.09 -15.04 -6.29
N ARG A 75 3.85 -15.31 -7.35
CA ARG A 75 3.47 -16.30 -8.38
C ARG A 75 3.22 -17.67 -7.81
N GLY A 76 4.01 -18.10 -6.83
CA GLY A 76 3.85 -19.39 -6.14
C GLY A 76 2.53 -19.55 -5.37
N MET A 77 1.81 -18.46 -5.11
CA MET A 77 0.50 -18.45 -4.43
C MET A 77 -0.69 -18.37 -5.38
N LEU A 78 -0.44 -18.27 -6.69
CA LEU A 78 -1.46 -18.06 -7.72
C LEU A 78 -1.61 -19.31 -8.61
N GLU A 79 -2.83 -19.58 -9.03
CA GLU A 79 -3.12 -20.59 -10.05
C GLU A 79 -2.70 -20.06 -11.44
N ALA A 80 -2.55 -20.98 -12.41
CA ALA A 80 -2.09 -20.65 -13.77
C ALA A 80 -2.93 -19.55 -14.46
N ASP A 81 -4.25 -19.57 -14.29
CA ASP A 81 -5.14 -18.55 -14.85
C ASP A 81 -5.09 -17.24 -14.06
N GLU A 82 -4.83 -17.30 -12.76
CA GLU A 82 -4.63 -16.12 -11.90
C GLU A 82 -3.34 -15.39 -12.27
N CYS A 83 -2.27 -16.13 -12.59
CA CYS A 83 -1.00 -15.55 -13.04
C CYS A 83 -1.13 -14.66 -14.28
N LYS A 84 -2.16 -14.86 -15.11
CA LYS A 84 -2.44 -14.01 -16.29
C LYS A 84 -2.89 -12.60 -15.89
N ARG A 85 -3.40 -12.42 -14.67
CA ARG A 85 -3.82 -11.12 -14.11
C ARG A 85 -2.78 -10.48 -13.21
N PHE A 86 -1.61 -11.10 -13.07
CA PHE A 86 -0.51 -10.63 -12.23
C PHE A 86 0.64 -10.06 -13.07
N ARG A 87 1.05 -8.85 -12.74
CA ARG A 87 2.31 -8.23 -13.19
C ARG A 87 3.06 -7.74 -11.98
N PHE A 88 4.38 -7.84 -12.03
CA PHE A 88 5.26 -7.30 -11.00
C PHE A 88 6.22 -6.28 -11.58
N SER A 89 6.53 -5.25 -10.82
CA SER A 89 7.56 -4.27 -11.16
C SER A 89 8.41 -3.93 -9.95
N ARG A 90 9.70 -4.24 -10.03
CA ARG A 90 10.65 -3.88 -9.00
C ARG A 90 11.02 -2.41 -9.11
N GLN A 91 10.43 -1.56 -8.27
CA GLN A 91 10.66 -0.12 -8.25
C GLN A 91 10.66 0.42 -6.82
N SER A 92 11.47 1.46 -6.57
CA SER A 92 11.38 2.27 -5.35
C SER A 92 10.39 3.42 -5.53
N PHE A 93 9.92 4.02 -4.42
CA PHE A 93 9.04 5.19 -4.47
C PHE A 93 9.68 6.41 -5.14
N GLU A 94 11.01 6.49 -5.12
CA GLU A 94 11.74 7.57 -5.77
C GLU A 94 11.57 7.55 -7.29
N ASP A 95 11.62 6.35 -7.87
CA ASP A 95 11.69 6.14 -9.31
C ASP A 95 10.37 5.62 -9.90
N VAL A 96 9.35 5.41 -9.06
CA VAL A 96 8.11 4.76 -9.47
C VAL A 96 7.42 5.52 -10.60
N LYS A 97 7.06 4.75 -11.63
CA LYS A 97 6.18 5.19 -12.72
C LYS A 97 4.86 4.45 -12.57
N LEU A 98 3.79 5.19 -12.42
CA LEU A 98 2.45 4.65 -12.24
C LEU A 98 1.70 4.69 -13.56
N GLU A 99 1.03 3.59 -13.88
CA GLU A 99 0.09 3.48 -15.00
C GLU A 99 -1.30 3.92 -14.52
N GLU A 100 -2.15 4.35 -15.42
CA GLU A 100 -3.56 4.64 -15.11
C GLU A 100 -4.28 3.36 -14.66
N CYS A 101 -5.07 3.45 -13.59
CA CYS A 101 -5.74 2.30 -12.99
C CYS A 101 -7.08 2.68 -12.34
N ASP A 102 -7.89 1.66 -12.07
CA ASP A 102 -9.20 1.79 -11.44
C ASP A 102 -9.11 1.75 -9.90
N LEU A 103 -8.00 1.19 -9.38
CA LEU A 103 -7.76 1.06 -7.95
C LEU A 103 -6.27 1.21 -7.64
N VAL A 104 -5.93 2.10 -6.73
CA VAL A 104 -4.62 2.11 -6.07
C VAL A 104 -4.75 1.54 -4.67
N VAL A 105 -3.91 0.56 -4.34
CA VAL A 105 -3.74 0.00 -3.00
C VAL A 105 -2.37 0.40 -2.45
N ALA A 106 -2.34 0.92 -1.23
CA ALA A 106 -1.11 1.34 -0.55
C ALA A 106 -1.20 1.06 0.97
N ASN A 107 -1.22 -0.22 1.33
CA ASN A 107 -1.32 -0.66 2.72
C ASN A 107 0.05 -0.82 3.36
N PHE A 108 0.29 -0.11 4.47
CA PHE A 108 1.57 -0.12 5.20
C PHE A 108 2.80 0.11 4.31
N SER A 109 2.67 0.98 3.31
CA SER A 109 3.71 1.24 2.31
C SER A 109 4.08 2.72 2.18
N LEU A 110 3.11 3.62 1.95
CA LEU A 110 3.34 5.07 1.80
C LEU A 110 4.12 5.70 2.96
N PRO A 111 3.90 5.32 4.23
CA PRO A 111 4.68 5.87 5.34
C PRO A 111 6.20 5.65 5.23
N PHE A 112 6.65 4.64 4.48
CA PHE A 112 8.08 4.38 4.27
C PHE A 112 8.72 5.30 3.22
N CYS A 113 7.95 6.15 2.54
CA CYS A 113 8.49 7.22 1.71
C CYS A 113 9.13 8.31 2.58
N ASP A 114 10.30 8.83 2.15
CA ASP A 114 10.90 10.01 2.79
C ASP A 114 9.93 11.20 2.71
N LYS A 115 9.70 11.89 3.84
CA LYS A 115 8.78 13.01 3.94
C LYS A 115 9.04 14.10 2.88
N SER A 116 10.31 14.33 2.53
CA SER A 116 10.68 15.32 1.51
C SER A 116 10.23 14.95 0.10
N ARG A 117 9.91 13.68 -0.14
CA ARG A 117 9.49 13.14 -1.45
C ARG A 117 8.02 12.75 -1.49
N PHE A 118 7.38 12.69 -0.34
CA PHE A 118 6.01 12.21 -0.19
C PHE A 118 5.01 12.98 -1.06
N VAL A 119 5.10 14.31 -1.13
CA VAL A 119 4.21 15.14 -1.94
C VAL A 119 4.28 14.77 -3.43
N ASN A 120 5.50 14.52 -3.94
CA ASN A 120 5.67 14.10 -5.34
C ASN A 120 5.14 12.69 -5.59
N LEU A 121 5.30 11.77 -4.64
CA LEU A 121 4.73 10.43 -4.72
C LEU A 121 3.20 10.50 -4.69
N TRP A 122 2.64 11.27 -3.76
CA TRP A 122 1.20 11.42 -3.64
C TRP A 122 0.57 11.95 -4.94
N ARG A 123 1.16 12.99 -5.54
CA ARG A 123 0.68 13.51 -6.83
C ARG A 123 0.66 12.44 -7.92
N LYS A 124 1.69 11.60 -8.01
CA LYS A 124 1.71 10.47 -8.96
C LYS A 124 0.58 9.47 -8.67
N VAL A 125 0.34 9.16 -7.39
CA VAL A 125 -0.77 8.28 -6.97
C VAL A 125 -2.10 8.86 -7.40
N GLU A 126 -2.34 10.13 -7.09
CA GLU A 126 -3.56 10.84 -7.46
C GLU A 126 -3.78 10.84 -8.99
N GLU A 127 -2.77 11.22 -9.77
CA GLU A 127 -2.82 11.27 -11.23
C GLU A 127 -3.05 9.89 -11.86
N SER A 128 -2.62 8.79 -11.21
CA SER A 128 -2.76 7.43 -11.74
C SER A 128 -4.17 6.84 -11.59
N ILE A 129 -5.01 7.37 -10.70
CA ILE A 129 -6.36 6.86 -10.49
C ILE A 129 -7.29 7.48 -11.54
N CYS A 130 -8.01 6.67 -12.32
CA CYS A 130 -8.99 7.17 -13.28
C CYS A 130 -10.20 7.84 -12.60
N CYS A 131 -10.97 8.66 -13.33
CA CYS A 131 -12.22 9.22 -12.83
C CYS A 131 -13.17 8.10 -12.38
N GLY A 132 -13.69 8.20 -11.15
CA GLY A 132 -14.54 7.17 -10.54
C GLY A 132 -13.77 5.98 -9.93
N GLY A 133 -12.44 5.92 -10.13
CA GLY A 133 -11.56 4.93 -9.51
C GLY A 133 -11.34 5.19 -8.02
N TYR A 134 -10.61 4.30 -7.36
CA TYR A 134 -10.48 4.30 -5.91
C TYR A 134 -9.04 4.32 -5.43
N PHE A 135 -8.83 4.96 -4.30
CA PHE A 135 -7.67 4.79 -3.44
C PHE A 135 -8.07 3.98 -2.21
N VAL A 136 -7.24 3.02 -1.85
CA VAL A 136 -7.34 2.23 -0.61
C VAL A 136 -5.96 2.13 0.03
N GLY A 137 -5.83 2.60 1.26
CA GLY A 137 -4.54 2.54 1.93
C GLY A 137 -4.54 3.15 3.30
N ASN A 138 -3.34 3.24 3.87
CA ASN A 138 -3.18 3.86 5.16
C ASN A 138 -1.93 4.74 5.26
N PHE A 139 -1.99 5.62 6.24
CA PHE A 139 -0.94 6.53 6.64
C PHE A 139 -0.59 6.28 8.10
N PHE A 140 0.65 6.54 8.50
CA PHE A 140 0.99 6.56 9.92
C PHE A 140 0.73 7.96 10.47
N GLY A 141 0.07 7.99 11.61
CA GLY A 141 -0.25 9.22 12.31
C GLY A 141 0.93 9.78 13.10
N ASP A 142 0.79 11.00 13.52
CA ASP A 142 1.82 11.75 14.26
C ASP A 142 2.08 11.22 15.69
N ARG A 143 1.16 10.39 16.23
CA ARG A 143 1.32 9.70 17.51
C ARG A 143 1.87 8.27 17.40
N ASP A 144 2.25 7.84 16.18
CA ASP A 144 2.88 6.55 15.98
C ASP A 144 4.25 6.48 16.66
N GLU A 145 4.58 5.37 17.33
CA GLU A 145 5.86 5.21 18.05
C GLU A 145 7.08 5.52 17.18
N TRP A 146 7.00 5.26 15.88
CA TRP A 146 8.12 5.53 14.98
C TRP A 146 8.26 7.00 14.58
N ALA A 147 7.27 7.86 14.87
CA ALA A 147 7.32 9.29 14.54
C ALA A 147 8.48 10.01 15.26
N GLY A 148 8.83 9.56 16.46
CA GLY A 148 9.96 10.10 17.23
C GLY A 148 11.33 9.53 16.87
N THR A 149 11.43 8.64 15.87
CA THR A 149 12.69 7.97 15.53
C THR A 149 13.48 8.71 14.45
N LYS A 150 14.75 8.34 14.27
CA LYS A 150 15.63 8.89 13.22
C LYS A 150 15.30 8.40 11.79
N TRP A 151 14.29 7.56 11.63
CA TRP A 151 13.92 7.02 10.34
C TRP A 151 13.26 8.10 9.48
N LYS A 152 13.70 8.20 8.24
CA LYS A 152 13.13 9.14 7.27
C LYS A 152 11.85 8.58 6.69
N MET A 153 10.80 8.65 7.49
CA MET A 153 9.45 8.20 7.14
C MET A 153 8.49 9.38 7.12
N THR A 154 7.31 9.16 6.57
CA THR A 154 6.24 10.15 6.53
C THR A 154 5.19 9.81 7.59
N PHE A 155 4.97 10.75 8.50
CA PHE A 155 3.90 10.74 9.49
C PHE A 155 3.03 11.97 9.27
N LEU A 156 1.72 11.80 9.31
CA LEU A 156 0.75 12.85 9.01
C LEU A 156 -0.31 12.92 10.11
N THR A 157 -0.77 14.12 10.42
CA THR A 157 -1.97 14.30 11.23
C THR A 157 -3.22 13.89 10.45
N CYS A 158 -4.33 13.60 11.13
CA CYS A 158 -5.62 13.34 10.48
C CYS A 158 -6.04 14.48 9.56
N GLU A 159 -5.75 15.74 9.94
CA GLU A 159 -6.06 16.91 9.12
C GLU A 159 -5.22 16.95 7.84
N GLU A 160 -3.92 16.67 7.91
CA GLU A 160 -3.05 16.58 6.75
C GLU A 160 -3.51 15.46 5.79
N VAL A 161 -3.89 14.28 6.33
CA VAL A 161 -4.44 13.20 5.50
C VAL A 161 -5.75 13.64 4.84
N ARG A 162 -6.67 14.29 5.55
CA ARG A 162 -7.93 14.80 4.94
C ARG A 162 -7.66 15.77 3.81
N ARG A 163 -6.65 16.63 3.92
CA ARG A 163 -6.27 17.57 2.87
C ARG A 163 -5.81 16.88 1.58
N LEU A 164 -5.16 15.71 1.67
CA LEU A 164 -4.75 14.94 0.49
C LEU A 164 -5.93 14.54 -0.41
N PHE A 165 -7.13 14.43 0.16
CA PHE A 165 -8.32 13.96 -0.55
C PHE A 165 -9.36 15.07 -0.81
N ALA A 166 -9.10 16.30 -0.36
CA ALA A 166 -10.13 17.35 -0.31
C ALA A 166 -10.67 17.74 -1.67
N ASP A 167 -9.81 17.88 -2.66
CA ASP A 167 -10.18 18.47 -3.97
C ASP A 167 -10.66 17.38 -4.95
N GLU A 168 -9.89 16.34 -5.13
CA GLU A 168 -10.07 15.36 -6.20
C GLU A 168 -10.89 14.12 -5.78
N PHE A 169 -11.13 13.92 -4.48
CA PHE A 169 -11.75 12.69 -4.00
C PHE A 169 -13.00 12.93 -3.15
N GLU A 170 -13.87 11.94 -3.17
CA GLU A 170 -14.91 11.70 -2.18
C GLU A 170 -14.40 10.64 -1.19
N VAL A 171 -14.29 10.99 0.08
CA VAL A 171 -13.85 10.07 1.13
C VAL A 171 -15.03 9.15 1.51
N VAL A 172 -14.89 7.87 1.19
CA VAL A 172 -15.88 6.82 1.48
C VAL A 172 -15.71 6.28 2.90
N LYS A 173 -14.46 6.11 3.33
CA LYS A 173 -14.12 5.66 4.68
C LYS A 173 -12.88 6.40 5.17
N PHE A 174 -12.93 6.84 6.41
CA PHE A 174 -11.79 7.42 7.13
C PHE A 174 -11.82 6.89 8.55
N ASP A 175 -10.86 6.05 8.88
CA ASP A 175 -10.83 5.31 10.13
C ASP A 175 -9.48 5.49 10.82
N GLU A 176 -9.50 6.17 11.97
CA GLU A 176 -8.32 6.42 12.79
C GLU A 176 -8.23 5.32 13.86
N VAL A 177 -7.12 4.61 13.88
CA VAL A 177 -6.84 3.51 14.81
C VAL A 177 -5.58 3.79 15.60
N GLU A 178 -5.71 3.79 16.92
CA GLU A 178 -4.59 3.93 17.84
C GLU A 178 -4.59 2.76 18.83
N LYS A 179 -3.52 1.95 18.83
CA LYS A 179 -3.43 0.76 19.67
C LYS A 179 -2.03 0.17 19.74
N ASP A 180 -1.77 -0.54 20.80
CA ASP A 180 -0.60 -1.41 20.92
C ASP A 180 -0.85 -2.74 20.20
N ALA A 181 0.03 -3.11 19.28
CA ALA A 181 -0.04 -4.38 18.56
C ALA A 181 1.34 -4.81 18.06
N ILE A 182 1.46 -6.08 17.70
CA ILE A 182 2.69 -6.62 17.15
C ILE A 182 2.91 -6.18 15.70
N THR A 183 4.15 -5.90 15.34
CA THR A 183 4.58 -5.65 13.95
C THR A 183 4.74 -6.97 13.18
N GLY A 184 4.90 -6.89 11.84
CA GLY A 184 5.32 -8.05 11.03
C GLY A 184 6.66 -8.66 11.47
N MET A 185 7.49 -7.93 12.20
CA MET A 185 8.74 -8.43 12.83
C MET A 185 8.50 -9.01 14.24
N ARG A 186 7.23 -9.23 14.63
CA ARG A 186 6.81 -9.77 15.93
C ARG A 186 7.29 -8.96 17.14
N LYS A 187 7.44 -7.64 16.98
CA LYS A 187 7.75 -6.71 18.07
C LYS A 187 6.51 -5.93 18.45
N MET A 188 6.29 -5.71 19.75
CA MET A 188 5.22 -4.82 20.22
C MET A 188 5.53 -3.39 19.78
N LYS A 189 4.50 -2.64 19.37
CA LYS A 189 4.60 -1.27 18.91
C LYS A 189 3.29 -0.53 19.19
N HIS A 190 3.40 0.72 19.56
CA HIS A 190 2.27 1.64 19.57
C HIS A 190 2.01 2.14 18.14
N TRP A 191 0.84 1.79 17.61
CA TRP A 191 0.41 2.15 16.27
C TRP A 191 -0.57 3.32 16.32
N HIS A 192 -0.34 4.31 15.47
CA HIS A 192 -1.32 5.29 15.09
C HIS A 192 -1.47 5.24 13.56
N VAL A 193 -2.59 4.68 13.08
CA VAL A 193 -2.83 4.38 11.67
C VAL A 193 -4.13 5.05 11.22
N ILE A 194 -4.07 5.75 10.10
CA ILE A 194 -5.21 6.39 9.47
C ILE A 194 -5.52 5.61 8.18
N ASN A 195 -6.64 4.90 8.16
CA ASN A 195 -7.08 4.10 7.01
C ASN A 195 -8.05 4.92 6.17
N VAL A 196 -7.86 4.89 4.86
CA VAL A 196 -8.69 5.66 3.94
C VAL A 196 -9.15 4.80 2.78
N ILE A 197 -10.44 4.90 2.44
CA ILE A 197 -11.00 4.53 1.16
C ILE A 197 -11.59 5.79 0.57
N ALA A 198 -11.14 6.16 -0.63
CA ALA A 198 -11.61 7.36 -1.30
C ALA A 198 -11.86 7.08 -2.79
N ARG A 199 -12.90 7.68 -3.34
CA ARG A 199 -13.26 7.58 -4.74
C ARG A 199 -12.87 8.86 -5.45
N ARG A 200 -12.15 8.75 -6.56
CA ARG A 200 -11.82 9.91 -7.38
C ARG A 200 -13.10 10.48 -8.02
N ARG A 201 -13.29 11.79 -7.91
CA ARG A 201 -14.44 12.48 -8.50
C ARG A 201 -14.39 12.38 -10.03
N GLY A 202 -15.55 12.37 -10.66
CA GLY A 202 -15.66 12.57 -12.10
C GLY A 202 -15.36 14.03 -12.46
N ALA A 203 -14.88 14.25 -13.67
CA ALA A 203 -14.75 15.59 -14.21
C ALA A 203 -16.12 16.24 -14.40
#